data_b56029f038ef30d07bcff1a76e893d4d
#
_entry.id   b56029f038ef30d07bcff1a76e893d4d
#
_cell.length_a   1.000
_cell.length_b   1.000
_cell.length_c   1.000
_cell.angle_alpha   90.00
_cell.angle_beta   90.00
_cell.angle_gamma   90.00
#
_symmetry.space_group_name_H-M   'P 1'
#
loop_
_entity.id
_entity.type
_entity.pdbx_description
1 polymer ?
#
loop_
_entity_poly.entity_id
_entity_poly.type
_entity_poly.pdbx_seq_one_letter_code
_entity_poly.pdbx_strand_id
1 'polypeptide(L)'
;MLSDIPDSCKSGSVVVGIDEAGRGSVLGPMTYGLAFWNSESIDDAKIKDFNDSKQLTHETRCRLLDQVILPTNDIGFGLRIFHASEISRHMLRPAPYNLNQMSHDAAMDLIQAVLDAGVTIDACFIDTVGIADSYKRKLEFRFPSIRFAVESKADFNYPPCAAASIVAKVTRDRMMEHWEYSERNVTVSDQYPLGSGYPSDPITKAWMEANLACPVFGYPDLVRFSWNPTKKALDPASHNNDAENKTNTKKVIQVTFEADLDEEDAHHGEFSLSVKRQRDQMSAFLGTKAKRYPYFERNKIQRVTKFA
;
A
#
# COMPACT_ATOMS: atom_id res chain seq x y z
N MET A 1 -9.22 -0.20 11.71
CA MET A 1 -9.94 0.75 12.60
C MET A 1 -11.38 0.85 12.12
N LEU A 2 -12.34 0.78 13.00
CA LEU A 2 -13.77 0.98 12.72
C LEU A 2 -14.26 2.11 13.62
N SER A 3 -15.16 2.96 13.12
CA SER A 3 -15.86 3.98 13.93
C SER A 3 -16.83 3.33 14.92
N ASP A 4 -17.39 4.12 15.82
CA ASP A 4 -18.57 3.70 16.57
C ASP A 4 -19.71 3.37 15.60
N ILE A 5 -20.52 2.38 15.95
CA ILE A 5 -21.64 1.96 15.13
C ILE A 5 -22.84 2.91 15.38
N PRO A 6 -23.32 3.60 14.33
CA PRO A 6 -24.51 4.42 14.44
C PRO A 6 -25.70 3.61 14.97
N ASP A 7 -26.52 4.21 15.82
CA ASP A 7 -27.69 3.51 16.40
C ASP A 7 -28.66 3.04 15.31
N SER A 8 -28.80 3.80 14.24
CA SER A 8 -29.60 3.42 13.06
C SER A 8 -29.11 2.15 12.36
N CYS A 9 -27.82 1.81 12.49
CA CYS A 9 -27.20 0.62 11.88
C CYS A 9 -27.30 -0.64 12.77
N LYS A 10 -27.74 -0.52 14.02
CA LYS A 10 -27.91 -1.66 14.93
C LYS A 10 -29.11 -2.54 14.57
N SER A 11 -29.99 -2.03 13.73
CA SER A 11 -31.16 -2.74 13.21
C SER A 11 -31.48 -2.28 11.79
N GLY A 12 -32.13 -3.12 10.99
CA GLY A 12 -32.52 -2.81 9.64
C GLY A 12 -31.48 -3.17 8.58
N SER A 13 -31.66 -2.62 7.38
CA SER A 13 -30.87 -2.94 6.17
C SER A 13 -29.70 -1.98 6.04
N VAL A 14 -28.48 -2.47 6.23
CA VAL A 14 -27.26 -1.65 6.11
C VAL A 14 -26.60 -1.87 4.75
N VAL A 15 -26.27 -0.76 4.10
CA VAL A 15 -25.47 -0.73 2.87
C VAL A 15 -24.05 -0.29 3.18
N VAL A 16 -23.09 -0.91 2.48
CA VAL A 16 -21.66 -0.69 2.69
C VAL A 16 -21.02 -0.29 1.36
N GLY A 17 -20.10 0.65 1.38
CA GLY A 17 -19.22 0.98 0.27
C GLY A 17 -17.75 0.79 0.64
N ILE A 18 -16.93 0.38 -0.32
CA ILE A 18 -15.48 0.23 -0.15
C ILE A 18 -14.76 0.77 -1.37
N ASP A 19 -13.72 1.56 -1.12
CA ASP A 19 -12.81 2.08 -2.15
C ASP A 19 -11.40 2.25 -1.57
N GLU A 20 -10.40 2.46 -2.44
CA GLU A 20 -9.01 2.65 -2.03
C GLU A 20 -8.42 3.97 -2.54
N ALA A 21 -7.34 4.40 -1.89
CA ALA A 21 -6.48 5.48 -2.35
C ALA A 21 -5.00 5.09 -2.26
N GLY A 22 -4.22 5.62 -3.21
CA GLY A 22 -2.77 5.44 -3.21
C GLY A 22 -2.30 4.07 -3.68
N ARG A 23 -3.13 3.27 -4.36
CA ARG A 23 -2.73 1.94 -4.86
C ARG A 23 -1.53 2.01 -5.81
N GLY A 24 -1.54 2.93 -6.79
CA GLY A 24 -0.48 3.09 -7.79
C GLY A 24 0.67 4.02 -7.40
N SER A 25 0.66 4.59 -6.21
CA SER A 25 1.69 5.54 -5.79
C SER A 25 3.01 4.85 -5.47
N VAL A 26 4.13 5.54 -5.71
CA VAL A 26 5.48 5.11 -5.34
C VAL A 26 5.86 5.58 -3.95
N LEU A 27 5.23 6.66 -3.46
CA LEU A 27 5.41 7.18 -2.11
C LEU A 27 4.15 6.98 -1.27
N GLY A 28 4.36 6.70 0.01
CA GLY A 28 3.36 6.72 1.04
C GLY A 28 2.43 5.51 1.07
N PRO A 29 1.41 5.58 1.94
CA PRO A 29 0.53 4.45 2.21
C PRO A 29 -0.45 4.17 1.08
N MET A 30 -1.01 2.97 1.10
CA MET A 30 -2.27 2.60 0.45
C MET A 30 -3.34 2.51 1.52
N THR A 31 -4.46 3.18 1.33
CA THR A 31 -5.56 3.26 2.29
C THR A 31 -6.82 2.65 1.70
N TYR A 32 -7.47 1.78 2.46
CA TYR A 32 -8.81 1.27 2.17
C TYR A 32 -9.79 1.97 3.09
N GLY A 33 -10.78 2.63 2.49
CA GLY A 33 -11.91 3.22 3.19
C GLY A 33 -13.14 2.33 3.06
N LEU A 34 -13.94 2.32 4.12
CA LEU A 34 -15.27 1.75 4.17
C LEU A 34 -16.21 2.81 4.73
N ALA A 35 -17.40 2.94 4.15
CA ALA A 35 -18.49 3.73 4.70
C ALA A 35 -19.78 2.91 4.71
N PHE A 36 -20.63 3.10 5.71
CA PHE A 36 -21.88 2.34 5.84
C PHE A 36 -22.95 3.12 6.58
N TRP A 37 -24.20 2.82 6.26
CA TRP A 37 -25.38 3.38 6.91
C TRP A 37 -26.61 2.51 6.69
N ASN A 38 -27.66 2.77 7.48
CA ASN A 38 -28.94 2.13 7.27
C ASN A 38 -29.66 2.80 6.08
N SER A 39 -29.94 2.03 5.03
CA SER A 39 -30.53 2.51 3.77
C SER A 39 -31.97 3.01 3.91
N GLU A 40 -32.66 2.62 4.96
CA GLU A 40 -34.08 2.98 5.18
C GLU A 40 -34.23 4.27 6.00
N SER A 41 -33.22 4.60 6.83
CA SER A 41 -33.29 5.72 7.77
C SER A 41 -32.37 6.89 7.43
N ILE A 42 -31.44 6.74 6.49
CA ILE A 42 -30.52 7.80 6.11
C ILE A 42 -31.27 8.92 5.35
N ASP A 43 -30.96 10.17 5.68
CA ASP A 43 -31.46 11.32 4.94
C ASP A 43 -30.69 11.46 3.61
N ASP A 44 -31.43 11.44 2.50
CA ASP A 44 -30.88 11.61 1.15
C ASP A 44 -30.07 12.91 1.01
N ALA A 45 -30.40 13.96 1.74
CA ALA A 45 -29.65 15.22 1.74
C ALA A 45 -28.22 15.04 2.30
N LYS A 46 -28.01 14.09 3.23
CA LYS A 46 -26.69 13.81 3.82
C LYS A 46 -25.77 13.06 2.84
N ILE A 47 -26.32 12.25 1.95
CA ILE A 47 -25.55 11.39 1.03
C ILE A 47 -25.42 11.96 -0.39
N LYS A 48 -26.24 12.95 -0.75
CA LYS A 48 -26.27 13.55 -2.09
C LYS A 48 -24.91 14.13 -2.50
N ASP A 49 -24.21 14.76 -1.60
CA ASP A 49 -22.94 15.44 -1.86
C ASP A 49 -21.78 14.49 -2.13
N PHE A 50 -21.93 13.18 -1.82
CA PHE A 50 -20.88 12.18 -2.10
C PHE A 50 -20.81 11.78 -3.59
N ASN A 51 -21.91 11.93 -4.34
CA ASN A 51 -22.05 11.41 -5.71
C ASN A 51 -21.05 11.98 -6.74
N ASP A 52 -20.29 13.03 -6.43
CA ASP A 52 -19.38 13.68 -7.37
C ASP A 52 -17.94 13.77 -6.83
N SER A 53 -17.51 12.78 -6.06
CA SER A 53 -16.25 12.78 -5.32
C SER A 53 -15.00 13.04 -6.17
N LYS A 54 -15.01 12.70 -7.47
CA LYS A 54 -13.87 12.89 -8.38
C LYS A 54 -13.70 14.33 -8.89
N GLN A 55 -14.78 15.11 -8.93
CA GLN A 55 -14.74 16.51 -9.33
C GLN A 55 -14.50 17.46 -8.14
N LEU A 56 -14.55 16.91 -6.91
CA LEU A 56 -14.42 17.71 -5.70
C LEU A 56 -12.97 18.19 -5.51
N THR A 57 -12.82 19.43 -5.06
CA THR A 57 -11.55 19.95 -4.58
C THR A 57 -11.10 19.22 -3.31
N HIS A 58 -9.80 19.29 -2.98
CA HIS A 58 -9.28 18.73 -1.74
C HIS A 58 -10.04 19.27 -0.51
N GLU A 59 -10.26 20.57 -0.45
CA GLU A 59 -10.98 21.24 0.64
C GLU A 59 -12.42 20.73 0.80
N THR A 60 -13.14 20.54 -0.32
CA THR A 60 -14.49 19.99 -0.29
C THR A 60 -14.50 18.55 0.20
N ARG A 61 -13.53 17.71 -0.21
CA ARG A 61 -13.38 16.34 0.31
C ARG A 61 -13.12 16.31 1.81
N CYS A 62 -12.27 17.23 2.32
CA CYS A 62 -12.02 17.34 3.75
C CYS A 62 -13.29 17.67 4.52
N ARG A 63 -14.10 18.63 4.02
CA ARG A 63 -15.38 18.98 4.62
C ARG A 63 -16.37 17.79 4.63
N LEU A 64 -16.42 17.04 3.53
CA LEU A 64 -17.28 15.84 3.46
C LEU A 64 -16.81 14.73 4.38
N LEU A 65 -15.50 14.54 4.55
CA LEU A 65 -14.97 13.62 5.56
C LEU A 65 -15.40 14.03 6.96
N ASP A 66 -15.35 15.32 7.29
CA ASP A 66 -15.81 15.83 8.58
C ASP A 66 -17.30 15.50 8.81
N GLN A 67 -18.13 15.53 7.75
CA GLN A 67 -19.52 15.06 7.81
C GLN A 67 -19.64 13.55 8.08
N VAL A 68 -18.78 12.72 7.47
CA VAL A 68 -18.76 11.26 7.72
C VAL A 68 -18.35 10.96 9.17
N ILE A 69 -17.37 11.68 9.69
CA ILE A 69 -16.81 11.43 11.04
C ILE A 69 -17.76 11.87 12.15
N LEU A 70 -18.67 12.82 11.90
CA LEU A 70 -19.58 13.33 12.92
C LEU A 70 -20.59 12.24 13.35
N PRO A 71 -20.63 11.87 14.65
CA PRO A 71 -21.55 10.82 15.15
C PRO A 71 -23.03 11.10 14.89
N THR A 72 -23.37 12.38 14.68
CA THR A 72 -24.75 12.83 14.43
C THR A 72 -25.27 12.54 13.03
N ASN A 73 -24.39 12.03 12.12
CA ASN A 73 -24.75 11.89 10.71
C ASN A 73 -25.22 10.48 10.31
N ASP A 74 -25.34 9.56 11.27
CA ASP A 74 -25.77 8.18 11.04
C ASP A 74 -24.93 7.41 10.00
N ILE A 75 -23.70 7.87 9.77
CA ILE A 75 -22.73 7.23 8.87
C ILE A 75 -21.62 6.62 9.70
N GLY A 76 -21.42 5.31 9.55
CA GLY A 76 -20.26 4.63 10.07
C GLY A 76 -19.15 4.54 9.03
N PHE A 77 -17.89 4.44 9.48
CA PHE A 77 -16.76 4.29 8.57
C PHE A 77 -15.72 3.32 9.13
N GLY A 78 -14.89 2.79 8.22
CA GLY A 78 -13.76 1.94 8.55
C GLY A 78 -12.54 2.28 7.71
N LEU A 79 -11.36 1.97 8.25
CA LEU A 79 -10.07 2.22 7.61
C LEU A 79 -9.12 1.03 7.78
N ARG A 80 -8.45 0.64 6.67
CA ARG A 80 -7.25 -0.19 6.67
C ARG A 80 -6.14 0.56 5.95
N ILE A 81 -5.01 0.72 6.63
CA ILE A 81 -3.84 1.44 6.11
C ILE A 81 -2.72 0.43 5.93
N PHE A 82 -2.11 0.42 4.75
CA PHE A 82 -0.88 -0.29 4.46
C PHE A 82 0.24 0.73 4.28
N HIS A 83 1.21 0.73 5.17
CA HIS A 83 2.41 1.56 5.03
C HIS A 83 3.27 1.10 3.84
N ALA A 84 4.06 2.00 3.26
CA ALA A 84 4.93 1.68 2.12
C ALA A 84 5.94 0.56 2.46
N SER A 85 6.46 0.55 3.68
CA SER A 85 7.33 -0.50 4.20
C SER A 85 6.62 -1.86 4.31
N GLU A 86 5.35 -1.88 4.74
CA GLU A 86 4.52 -3.10 4.79
C GLU A 86 4.27 -3.66 3.38
N ILE A 87 3.91 -2.79 2.43
CA ILE A 87 3.71 -3.17 1.02
C ILE A 87 5.00 -3.76 0.43
N SER A 88 6.13 -3.07 0.64
CA SER A 88 7.44 -3.52 0.16
C SER A 88 7.81 -4.88 0.74
N ARG A 89 7.66 -5.07 2.04
CA ARG A 89 7.93 -6.33 2.74
C ARG A 89 7.09 -7.49 2.19
N HIS A 90 5.82 -7.25 1.89
CA HIS A 90 4.92 -8.28 1.36
C HIS A 90 5.23 -8.64 -0.09
N MET A 91 5.54 -7.66 -0.92
CA MET A 91 5.75 -7.86 -2.35
C MET A 91 7.17 -8.35 -2.71
N LEU A 92 8.18 -8.10 -1.85
CA LEU A 92 9.58 -8.47 -2.09
C LEU A 92 10.01 -9.78 -1.43
N ARG A 93 9.13 -10.47 -0.70
CA ARG A 93 9.44 -11.77 -0.13
C ARG A 93 9.43 -12.88 -1.20
N PRO A 94 10.14 -14.03 -0.97
CA PRO A 94 10.23 -15.14 -1.94
C PRO A 94 8.89 -15.70 -2.42
N ALA A 95 7.87 -15.69 -1.55
CA ALA A 95 6.49 -15.97 -1.95
C ALA A 95 5.69 -14.66 -1.87
N PRO A 96 5.63 -13.88 -2.97
CA PRO A 96 5.03 -12.56 -2.94
C PRO A 96 3.56 -12.60 -2.57
N TYR A 97 3.18 -11.77 -1.60
CA TYR A 97 1.80 -11.46 -1.32
C TYR A 97 1.46 -10.19 -2.11
N ASN A 98 0.83 -10.39 -3.26
CA ASN A 98 0.68 -9.32 -4.25
C ASN A 98 -0.37 -8.28 -3.86
N LEU A 99 -0.34 -7.14 -4.55
CA LEU A 99 -1.18 -6.01 -4.24
C LEU A 99 -2.69 -6.30 -4.37
N ASN A 100 -3.10 -7.20 -5.29
CA ASN A 100 -4.50 -7.61 -5.41
C ASN A 100 -4.95 -8.44 -4.19
N GLN A 101 -4.10 -9.35 -3.72
CA GLN A 101 -4.39 -10.13 -2.52
C GLN A 101 -4.53 -9.23 -1.30
N MET A 102 -3.58 -8.30 -1.10
CA MET A 102 -3.64 -7.31 -0.03
C MET A 102 -4.93 -6.49 -0.08
N SER A 103 -5.34 -6.09 -1.28
CA SER A 103 -6.56 -5.33 -1.53
C SER A 103 -7.83 -6.12 -1.18
N HIS A 104 -7.91 -7.35 -1.67
CA HIS A 104 -9.07 -8.21 -1.41
C HIS A 104 -9.20 -8.54 0.09
N ASP A 105 -8.08 -8.83 0.74
CA ASP A 105 -8.08 -9.17 2.16
C ASP A 105 -8.42 -7.95 3.02
N ALA A 106 -7.94 -6.74 2.64
CA ALA A 106 -8.33 -5.49 3.31
C ALA A 106 -9.85 -5.24 3.28
N ALA A 107 -10.47 -5.44 2.12
CA ALA A 107 -11.91 -5.28 1.99
C ALA A 107 -12.67 -6.34 2.80
N MET A 108 -12.23 -7.61 2.75
CA MET A 108 -12.82 -8.68 3.55
C MET A 108 -12.68 -8.43 5.06
N ASP A 109 -11.52 -7.94 5.51
CA ASP A 109 -11.29 -7.62 6.92
C ASP A 109 -12.19 -6.47 7.39
N LEU A 110 -12.39 -5.45 6.55
CA LEU A 110 -13.28 -4.33 6.86
C LEU A 110 -14.74 -4.78 6.94
N ILE A 111 -15.21 -5.61 6.00
CA ILE A 111 -16.56 -6.20 6.04
C ILE A 111 -16.74 -7.03 7.30
N GLN A 112 -15.76 -7.90 7.61
CA GLN A 112 -15.80 -8.74 8.80
C GLN A 112 -15.88 -7.92 10.08
N ALA A 113 -15.13 -6.81 10.16
CA ALA A 113 -15.17 -5.92 11.32
C ALA A 113 -16.54 -5.30 11.55
N VAL A 114 -17.28 -4.96 10.49
CA VAL A 114 -18.66 -4.44 10.58
C VAL A 114 -19.62 -5.54 11.07
N LEU A 115 -19.47 -6.76 10.54
CA LEU A 115 -20.26 -7.93 10.96
C LEU A 115 -19.99 -8.30 12.44
N ASP A 116 -18.72 -8.29 12.85
CA ASP A 116 -18.30 -8.60 14.22
C ASP A 116 -18.82 -7.55 15.24
N ALA A 117 -19.07 -6.32 14.77
CA ALA A 117 -19.72 -5.28 15.55
C ALA A 117 -21.26 -5.44 15.66
N GLY A 118 -21.82 -6.54 15.13
CA GLY A 118 -23.24 -6.90 15.21
C GLY A 118 -24.14 -6.25 14.16
N VAL A 119 -23.56 -5.63 13.12
CA VAL A 119 -24.31 -5.00 12.02
C VAL A 119 -24.69 -6.05 10.97
N THR A 120 -25.94 -6.05 10.51
CA THR A 120 -26.40 -6.89 9.41
C THR A 120 -26.25 -6.13 8.10
N ILE A 121 -25.37 -6.61 7.22
CA ILE A 121 -25.11 -6.00 5.90
C ILE A 121 -26.02 -6.66 4.86
N ASP A 122 -26.80 -5.87 4.15
CA ASP A 122 -27.65 -6.30 3.06
C ASP A 122 -26.93 -6.24 1.71
N ALA A 123 -26.25 -5.13 1.40
CA ALA A 123 -25.51 -4.94 0.17
C ALA A 123 -24.16 -4.25 0.38
N CYS A 124 -23.15 -4.65 -0.42
CA CYS A 124 -21.83 -4.07 -0.41
C CYS A 124 -21.39 -3.70 -1.83
N PHE A 125 -21.00 -2.45 -2.00
CA PHE A 125 -20.56 -1.84 -3.25
C PHE A 125 -19.05 -1.61 -3.19
N ILE A 126 -18.28 -2.13 -4.16
CA ILE A 126 -16.83 -2.12 -4.11
C ILE A 126 -16.27 -1.64 -5.45
N ASP A 127 -15.38 -0.64 -5.42
CA ASP A 127 -14.58 -0.31 -6.61
C ASP A 127 -13.58 -1.45 -6.87
N THR A 128 -13.58 -1.94 -8.13
CA THR A 128 -12.89 -3.20 -8.43
C THR A 128 -11.38 -3.03 -8.53
N VAL A 129 -10.67 -4.01 -7.99
CA VAL A 129 -9.24 -4.19 -8.21
C VAL A 129 -9.00 -5.55 -8.87
N GLY A 130 -8.36 -5.54 -10.04
CA GLY A 130 -8.16 -6.74 -10.83
C GLY A 130 -9.42 -7.15 -11.60
N ILE A 131 -9.70 -8.45 -11.66
CA ILE A 131 -10.83 -9.02 -12.41
C ILE A 131 -12.08 -9.02 -11.52
N ALA A 132 -13.07 -8.18 -11.85
CA ALA A 132 -14.29 -7.98 -11.07
C ALA A 132 -15.03 -9.27 -10.72
N ASP A 133 -15.28 -10.15 -11.71
CA ASP A 133 -16.00 -11.41 -11.51
C ASP A 133 -15.28 -12.39 -10.56
N SER A 134 -13.95 -12.43 -10.62
CA SER A 134 -13.14 -13.26 -9.72
C SER A 134 -13.18 -12.73 -8.30
N TYR A 135 -13.10 -11.40 -8.16
CA TYR A 135 -13.18 -10.76 -6.87
C TYR A 135 -14.56 -10.91 -6.24
N LYS A 136 -15.62 -10.67 -7.01
CA LYS A 136 -17.00 -10.86 -6.57
C LYS A 136 -17.27 -12.27 -6.06
N ARG A 137 -16.87 -13.31 -6.84
CA ARG A 137 -17.02 -14.73 -6.40
C ARG A 137 -16.30 -15.02 -5.08
N LYS A 138 -15.12 -14.43 -4.86
CA LYS A 138 -14.36 -14.59 -3.62
C LYS A 138 -15.11 -13.98 -2.42
N LEU A 139 -15.74 -12.83 -2.62
CA LEU A 139 -16.56 -12.13 -1.61
C LEU A 139 -17.85 -12.91 -1.30
N GLU A 140 -18.59 -13.32 -2.33
CA GLU A 140 -19.83 -14.12 -2.20
C GLU A 140 -19.57 -15.46 -1.51
N PHE A 141 -18.44 -16.10 -1.79
CA PHE A 141 -18.03 -17.33 -1.09
C PHE A 141 -17.76 -17.09 0.40
N ARG A 142 -17.12 -15.97 0.75
CA ARG A 142 -16.77 -15.64 2.13
C ARG A 142 -17.97 -15.12 2.94
N PHE A 143 -18.89 -14.38 2.28
CA PHE A 143 -20.03 -13.72 2.89
C PHE A 143 -21.32 -13.98 2.09
N PRO A 144 -21.87 -15.19 2.14
CA PRO A 144 -22.98 -15.61 1.28
C PRO A 144 -24.31 -14.89 1.55
N SER A 145 -24.45 -14.22 2.69
CA SER A 145 -25.63 -13.44 3.05
C SER A 145 -25.65 -12.03 2.50
N ILE A 146 -24.52 -11.55 1.93
CA ILE A 146 -24.38 -10.17 1.45
C ILE A 146 -24.50 -10.14 -0.07
N ARG A 147 -25.25 -9.18 -0.60
CA ARG A 147 -25.29 -8.91 -2.04
C ARG A 147 -24.13 -8.02 -2.44
N PHE A 148 -23.33 -8.45 -3.40
CA PHE A 148 -22.15 -7.70 -3.87
C PHE A 148 -22.34 -7.08 -5.25
N ALA A 149 -22.03 -5.78 -5.37
CA ALA A 149 -21.75 -5.11 -6.64
C ALA A 149 -20.26 -4.75 -6.67
N VAL A 150 -19.49 -5.39 -7.56
CA VAL A 150 -18.05 -5.18 -7.73
C VAL A 150 -17.82 -4.73 -9.16
N GLU A 151 -17.54 -3.47 -9.35
CA GLU A 151 -17.43 -2.88 -10.68
C GLU A 151 -16.46 -1.70 -10.70
N SER A 152 -15.93 -1.39 -11.87
CA SER A 152 -15.05 -0.23 -12.04
C SER A 152 -15.86 1.07 -11.92
N LYS A 153 -15.31 2.04 -11.21
CA LYS A 153 -15.95 3.33 -10.91
C LYS A 153 -17.21 3.19 -10.07
N ALA A 154 -17.23 2.24 -9.14
CA ALA A 154 -18.34 2.09 -8.21
C ALA A 154 -18.52 3.35 -7.34
N ASP A 155 -17.45 4.11 -7.10
CA ASP A 155 -17.48 5.42 -6.43
C ASP A 155 -18.32 6.49 -7.18
N PHE A 156 -18.55 6.32 -8.47
CA PHE A 156 -19.44 7.18 -9.27
C PHE A 156 -20.90 6.72 -9.22
N ASN A 157 -21.13 5.41 -9.15
CA ASN A 157 -22.46 4.83 -9.27
C ASN A 157 -23.17 4.70 -7.91
N TYR A 158 -22.41 4.54 -6.81
CA TYR A 158 -22.94 4.18 -5.50
C TYR A 158 -22.45 5.14 -4.41
N PRO A 159 -23.37 5.89 -3.76
CA PRO A 159 -23.02 6.82 -2.69
C PRO A 159 -22.19 6.23 -1.55
N PRO A 160 -22.44 4.97 -1.08
CA PRO A 160 -21.58 4.38 -0.05
C PRO A 160 -20.13 4.22 -0.50
N CYS A 161 -19.91 3.83 -1.77
CA CYS A 161 -18.57 3.71 -2.33
C CYS A 161 -17.91 5.08 -2.52
N ALA A 162 -18.68 6.11 -2.91
CA ALA A 162 -18.21 7.49 -2.99
C ALA A 162 -17.77 8.03 -1.61
N ALA A 163 -18.55 7.78 -0.56
CA ALA A 163 -18.18 8.14 0.81
C ALA A 163 -16.90 7.41 1.27
N ALA A 164 -16.80 6.11 0.99
CA ALA A 164 -15.60 5.31 1.26
C ALA A 164 -14.36 5.86 0.53
N SER A 165 -14.53 6.28 -0.72
CA SER A 165 -13.49 6.95 -1.51
C SER A 165 -12.96 8.22 -0.84
N ILE A 166 -13.86 9.05 -0.30
CA ILE A 166 -13.48 10.26 0.45
C ILE A 166 -12.71 9.88 1.73
N VAL A 167 -13.20 8.89 2.49
CA VAL A 167 -12.52 8.39 3.69
C VAL A 167 -11.10 7.93 3.34
N ALA A 168 -10.93 7.13 2.29
CA ALA A 168 -9.62 6.66 1.85
C ALA A 168 -8.70 7.80 1.39
N LYS A 169 -9.17 8.66 0.49
CA LYS A 169 -8.37 9.72 -0.14
C LYS A 169 -7.92 10.77 0.86
N VAL A 170 -8.85 11.31 1.67
CA VAL A 170 -8.49 12.37 2.64
C VAL A 170 -7.57 11.83 3.71
N THR A 171 -7.80 10.61 4.20
CA THR A 171 -6.88 9.98 5.17
C THR A 171 -5.48 9.85 4.59
N ARG A 172 -5.35 9.36 3.35
CA ARG A 172 -4.06 9.25 2.69
C ARG A 172 -3.38 10.60 2.52
N ASP A 173 -4.11 11.59 2.02
CA ASP A 173 -3.57 12.93 1.77
C ASP A 173 -3.06 13.57 3.07
N ARG A 174 -3.83 13.50 4.16
CA ARG A 174 -3.40 13.96 5.49
C ARG A 174 -2.16 13.22 5.99
N MET A 175 -2.06 11.91 5.76
CA MET A 175 -0.86 11.15 6.13
C MET A 175 0.37 11.56 5.31
N MET A 176 0.20 11.92 4.03
CA MET A 176 1.29 12.42 3.21
C MET A 176 1.73 13.83 3.62
N GLU A 177 0.79 14.71 3.94
CA GLU A 177 1.05 16.08 4.37
C GLU A 177 1.79 16.15 5.72
N HIS A 178 1.47 15.23 6.63
CA HIS A 178 2.02 15.18 7.99
C HIS A 178 2.94 13.95 8.16
N TRP A 179 3.64 13.55 7.09
CA TRP A 179 4.52 12.39 7.19
C TRP A 179 5.70 12.66 8.12
N GLU A 180 5.86 11.80 9.12
CA GLU A 180 7.01 11.79 10.02
C GLU A 180 7.92 10.62 9.67
N TYR A 181 9.20 10.91 9.44
CA TYR A 181 10.20 9.89 9.13
C TYR A 181 10.60 9.15 10.39
N SER A 182 10.49 7.82 10.36
CA SER A 182 10.84 6.95 11.49
C SER A 182 12.35 6.74 11.62
N GLU A 183 13.10 6.97 10.55
CA GLU A 183 14.53 6.72 10.50
C GLU A 183 15.32 7.81 11.21
N ARG A 184 16.13 7.36 12.17
CA ARG A 184 17.09 8.25 12.82
C ARG A 184 18.28 8.49 11.90
N ASN A 185 18.67 9.74 11.73
CA ASN A 185 19.81 10.18 10.90
C ASN A 185 19.62 10.05 9.39
N VAL A 186 18.40 9.98 8.89
CA VAL A 186 18.10 10.19 7.48
C VAL A 186 17.90 11.68 7.26
N THR A 187 18.79 12.31 6.52
CA THR A 187 18.59 13.69 6.08
C THR A 187 17.72 13.66 4.85
N VAL A 188 16.43 13.88 5.03
CA VAL A 188 15.50 14.13 3.93
C VAL A 188 15.56 15.62 3.59
N SER A 189 15.58 15.94 2.32
CA SER A 189 15.62 17.33 1.90
C SER A 189 14.22 17.96 2.03
N ASP A 190 14.05 18.85 2.98
CA ASP A 190 12.82 19.64 3.14
C ASP A 190 12.56 20.62 1.97
N GLN A 191 13.56 20.79 1.10
CA GLN A 191 13.46 21.67 -0.08
C GLN A 191 12.49 21.11 -1.14
N TYR A 192 12.26 19.81 -1.15
CA TYR A 192 11.42 19.14 -2.15
C TYR A 192 10.16 18.56 -1.49
N PRO A 193 8.96 19.07 -1.82
CA PRO A 193 7.72 18.49 -1.34
C PRO A 193 7.49 17.10 -1.93
N LEU A 194 6.74 16.25 -1.21
CA LEU A 194 6.46 14.87 -1.63
C LEU A 194 5.64 14.78 -2.92
N GLY A 195 4.86 15.82 -3.22
CA GLY A 195 3.87 15.79 -4.29
C GLY A 195 2.73 14.81 -3.99
N SER A 196 2.09 14.33 -5.05
CA SER A 196 0.99 13.37 -4.93
C SER A 196 1.43 11.95 -4.56
N GLY A 197 2.73 11.67 -4.63
CA GLY A 197 3.32 10.35 -4.44
C GLY A 197 3.20 9.42 -5.65
N TYR A 198 2.60 9.84 -6.76
CA TYR A 198 2.47 9.03 -7.96
C TYR A 198 3.69 9.17 -8.89
N PRO A 199 4.11 8.09 -9.59
CA PRO A 199 5.28 8.13 -10.47
C PRO A 199 5.18 9.11 -11.65
N SER A 200 3.98 9.50 -12.04
CA SER A 200 3.73 10.47 -13.12
C SER A 200 3.90 11.91 -12.67
N ASP A 201 3.85 12.18 -11.37
CA ASP A 201 3.94 13.52 -10.80
C ASP A 201 5.39 14.04 -10.86
N PRO A 202 5.64 15.20 -11.52
CA PRO A 202 6.98 15.80 -11.58
C PRO A 202 7.55 16.16 -10.20
N ILE A 203 6.70 16.57 -9.26
CA ILE A 203 7.11 16.92 -7.89
C ILE A 203 7.62 15.66 -7.16
N THR A 204 6.86 14.57 -7.26
CA THR A 204 7.26 13.27 -6.70
C THR A 204 8.59 12.77 -7.30
N LYS A 205 8.80 12.93 -8.62
CA LYS A 205 10.05 12.56 -9.27
C LYS A 205 11.22 13.38 -8.74
N ALA A 206 11.08 14.70 -8.65
CA ALA A 206 12.11 15.59 -8.12
C ALA A 206 12.46 15.24 -6.67
N TRP A 207 11.45 14.91 -5.84
CA TRP A 207 11.69 14.43 -4.49
C TRP A 207 12.49 13.12 -4.47
N MET A 208 12.15 12.16 -5.32
CA MET A 208 12.87 10.88 -5.40
C MET A 208 14.33 11.07 -5.84
N GLU A 209 14.58 11.92 -6.82
CA GLU A 209 15.94 12.23 -7.28
C GLU A 209 16.78 12.89 -6.18
N ALA A 210 16.18 13.84 -5.44
CA ALA A 210 16.87 14.56 -4.36
C ALA A 210 17.15 13.69 -3.13
N ASN A 211 16.33 12.69 -2.85
CA ASN A 211 16.37 11.90 -1.62
C ASN A 211 16.97 10.49 -1.78
N LEU A 212 17.55 10.16 -2.92
CA LEU A 212 18.36 8.95 -3.12
C LEU A 212 19.72 9.14 -2.45
N ALA A 213 19.76 9.24 -1.13
CA ALA A 213 20.94 9.66 -0.38
C ALA A 213 21.51 8.61 0.56
N CYS A 214 20.72 7.62 0.99
CA CYS A 214 21.21 6.59 1.90
C CYS A 214 22.06 5.57 1.13
N PRO A 215 23.37 5.40 1.48
CA PRO A 215 24.25 4.46 0.75
C PRO A 215 23.91 2.99 0.97
N VAL A 216 23.05 2.67 1.95
CA VAL A 216 22.65 1.29 2.29
C VAL A 216 21.25 0.97 1.77
N PHE A 217 20.29 1.84 2.06
CA PHE A 217 18.88 1.60 1.73
C PHE A 217 18.38 2.41 0.51
N GLY A 218 19.13 3.40 0.07
CA GLY A 218 18.75 4.31 -1.01
C GLY A 218 17.74 5.35 -0.55
N TYR A 219 16.54 4.92 -0.15
CA TYR A 219 15.41 5.76 0.23
C TYR A 219 14.92 5.51 1.66
N PRO A 220 14.17 6.45 2.26
CA PRO A 220 13.44 6.22 3.50
C PRO A 220 12.23 5.28 3.29
N ASP A 221 11.62 4.83 4.39
CA ASP A 221 10.52 3.86 4.43
C ASP A 221 9.20 4.35 3.82
N LEU A 222 9.10 5.65 3.53
CA LEU A 222 8.02 6.24 2.74
C LEU A 222 7.95 5.66 1.32
N VAL A 223 9.08 5.17 0.78
CA VAL A 223 9.19 4.71 -0.61
C VAL A 223 8.80 3.23 -0.72
N ARG A 224 8.04 2.90 -1.75
CA ARG A 224 7.70 1.50 -2.08
C ARG A 224 8.80 0.88 -2.92
N PHE A 225 9.64 0.08 -2.29
CA PHE A 225 10.80 -0.56 -2.93
C PHE A 225 10.44 -1.59 -4.01
N SER A 226 9.23 -2.11 -3.99
CA SER A 226 8.73 -3.04 -5.00
C SER A 226 8.27 -2.38 -6.31
N TRP A 227 8.20 -1.04 -6.38
CA TRP A 227 7.77 -0.30 -7.57
C TRP A 227 8.91 -0.14 -8.59
N ASN A 228 8.57 -0.25 -9.87
CA ASN A 228 9.55 -0.13 -10.95
C ASN A 228 10.37 1.17 -10.93
N PRO A 229 9.81 2.36 -10.66
CA PRO A 229 10.62 3.57 -10.55
C PRO A 229 11.71 3.46 -9.48
N THR A 230 11.38 2.89 -8.32
CA THR A 230 12.33 2.68 -7.23
C THR A 230 13.38 1.65 -7.60
N LYS A 231 12.98 0.50 -8.17
CA LYS A 231 13.91 -0.54 -8.63
C LYS A 231 14.91 0.03 -9.66
N LYS A 232 14.43 0.81 -10.64
CA LYS A 232 15.29 1.47 -11.62
C LYS A 232 16.26 2.48 -11.00
N ALA A 233 15.78 3.29 -10.05
CA ALA A 233 16.62 4.28 -9.37
C ALA A 233 17.70 3.62 -8.49
N LEU A 234 17.46 2.43 -7.99
CA LEU A 234 18.43 1.66 -7.19
C LEU A 234 19.33 0.76 -8.01
N ASP A 235 19.03 0.55 -9.29
CA ASP A 235 19.84 -0.29 -10.19
C ASP A 235 21.15 0.41 -10.56
N PRO A 236 22.32 -0.16 -10.26
CA PRO A 236 23.62 0.41 -10.61
C PRO A 236 23.84 0.55 -12.14
N ALA A 237 23.22 -0.32 -12.95
CA ALA A 237 23.34 -0.29 -14.39
C ALA A 237 22.65 0.93 -15.03
N SER A 238 21.59 1.45 -14.40
CA SER A 238 20.88 2.63 -14.89
C SER A 238 21.69 3.92 -14.76
N HIS A 239 22.69 3.95 -13.88
CA HIS A 239 23.55 5.12 -13.61
C HIS A 239 24.79 5.18 -14.53
N ASN A 240 25.05 4.12 -15.31
CA ASN A 240 26.22 4.06 -16.19
C ASN A 240 25.97 4.68 -17.58
N ASN A 241 24.71 4.94 -17.95
CA ASN A 241 24.38 5.48 -19.27
C ASN A 241 24.48 7.01 -19.38
N ASP A 242 24.65 7.71 -18.26
CA ASP A 242 24.77 9.18 -18.22
C ASP A 242 26.21 9.65 -18.00
N ALA A 243 27.21 8.91 -18.52
CA ALA A 243 28.63 9.18 -18.28
C ALA A 243 29.17 10.48 -18.89
N GLU A 244 28.32 11.32 -19.52
CA GLU A 244 28.74 12.62 -20.08
C GLU A 244 28.45 13.85 -19.21
N ASN A 245 27.72 13.69 -18.08
CA ASN A 245 27.47 14.81 -17.16
C ASN A 245 28.01 14.52 -15.75
N LYS A 246 29.30 14.80 -15.58
CA LYS A 246 30.02 14.70 -14.31
C LYS A 246 29.61 15.80 -13.36
N THR A 247 28.66 15.56 -12.47
CA THR A 247 28.58 16.24 -11.17
C THR A 247 28.01 15.29 -10.13
N ASN A 248 28.88 14.81 -9.25
CA ASN A 248 28.60 14.22 -7.91
C ASN A 248 27.44 13.22 -7.78
N THR A 249 27.37 12.18 -8.57
CA THR A 249 26.50 11.04 -8.29
C THR A 249 27.12 10.18 -7.18
N LYS A 250 26.50 10.19 -5.99
CA LYS A 250 26.82 9.26 -4.91
C LYS A 250 26.58 7.84 -5.43
N LYS A 251 27.61 7.02 -5.45
CA LYS A 251 27.56 5.62 -5.86
C LYS A 251 26.65 4.85 -4.89
N VAL A 252 25.48 4.46 -5.32
CA VAL A 252 24.63 3.50 -4.60
C VAL A 252 25.26 2.12 -4.76
N ILE A 253 25.53 1.45 -3.66
CA ILE A 253 26.07 0.08 -3.65
C ILE A 253 24.87 -0.86 -3.54
N GLN A 254 24.55 -1.54 -4.63
CA GLN A 254 23.55 -2.61 -4.60
C GLN A 254 24.15 -3.82 -3.86
N VAL A 255 23.44 -4.29 -2.85
CA VAL A 255 23.71 -5.56 -2.22
C VAL A 255 22.75 -6.58 -2.80
N THR A 256 23.22 -7.41 -3.74
CA THR A 256 22.45 -8.55 -4.25
C THR A 256 22.66 -9.74 -3.31
N PHE A 257 21.58 -10.39 -2.93
CA PHE A 257 21.61 -11.68 -2.24
C PHE A 257 21.60 -12.78 -3.31
N GLU A 258 22.29 -13.88 -3.07
CA GLU A 258 22.33 -15.03 -4.01
C GLU A 258 20.94 -15.54 -4.42
N ALA A 259 19.91 -15.31 -3.61
CA ALA A 259 18.52 -15.62 -3.96
C ALA A 259 17.95 -14.77 -5.11
N ASP A 260 18.55 -13.60 -5.41
CA ASP A 260 18.09 -12.71 -6.50
C ASP A 260 18.65 -13.13 -7.88
N LEU A 261 19.61 -14.06 -7.90
CA LEU A 261 20.25 -14.54 -9.14
C LEU A 261 19.49 -15.69 -9.80
N ASP A 262 18.55 -16.31 -9.08
CA ASP A 262 17.84 -17.53 -9.55
C ASP A 262 16.55 -17.23 -10.33
N GLU A 263 16.06 -15.98 -10.36
CA GLU A 263 14.80 -15.63 -11.02
C GLU A 263 14.90 -15.44 -12.55
N GLU A 264 16.10 -15.17 -13.10
CA GLU A 264 16.29 -15.03 -14.55
C GLU A 264 16.38 -16.40 -15.26
N ASP A 265 16.76 -17.47 -14.57
CA ASP A 265 16.91 -18.82 -15.14
C ASP A 265 15.64 -19.71 -15.01
N ALA A 266 14.59 -19.23 -14.36
CA ALA A 266 13.36 -20.01 -14.09
C ALA A 266 12.46 -20.25 -15.31
N HIS A 267 12.88 -19.84 -16.52
CA HIS A 267 12.13 -20.10 -17.75
C HIS A 267 12.54 -21.35 -18.54
N HIS A 268 13.52 -22.13 -18.08
CA HIS A 268 13.85 -23.43 -18.69
C HIS A 268 13.99 -24.52 -17.63
N GLY A 269 13.04 -25.40 -17.62
CA GLY A 269 12.76 -26.69 -17.04
C GLY A 269 13.89 -27.59 -16.51
N GLU A 270 14.74 -27.16 -15.54
CA GLU A 270 15.65 -28.04 -14.79
C GLU A 270 15.75 -27.64 -13.30
N PHE A 271 14.61 -27.55 -12.63
CA PHE A 271 14.53 -27.05 -11.24
C PHE A 271 14.96 -28.06 -10.14
N SER A 272 15.33 -29.29 -10.48
CA SER A 272 15.54 -30.34 -9.44
C SER A 272 17.00 -30.59 -9.04
N LEU A 273 17.99 -30.15 -9.81
CA LEU A 273 19.40 -30.50 -9.56
C LEU A 273 20.23 -29.33 -9.00
N SER A 274 19.82 -28.07 -9.19
CA SER A 274 20.53 -26.88 -8.69
C SER A 274 20.37 -26.69 -7.18
N VAL A 275 19.17 -26.90 -6.64
CA VAL A 275 18.87 -26.75 -5.22
C VAL A 275 19.71 -27.69 -4.34
N LYS A 276 20.00 -28.90 -4.82
CA LYS A 276 20.83 -29.87 -4.09
C LYS A 276 22.30 -29.49 -4.09
N ARG A 277 22.83 -28.94 -5.18
CA ARG A 277 24.20 -28.42 -5.28
C ARG A 277 24.43 -27.20 -4.40
N GLN A 278 23.48 -26.27 -4.34
CA GLN A 278 23.57 -25.07 -3.50
C GLN A 278 23.53 -25.43 -2.00
N ARG A 279 22.70 -26.41 -1.61
CA ARG A 279 22.61 -26.87 -0.22
C ARG A 279 23.92 -27.51 0.25
N ASP A 280 24.60 -28.24 -0.62
CA ASP A 280 25.90 -28.86 -0.34
C ASP A 280 27.04 -27.83 -0.32
N GLN A 281 26.99 -26.79 -1.17
CA GLN A 281 27.93 -25.67 -1.15
C GLN A 281 27.72 -24.79 0.09
N MET A 282 26.49 -24.55 0.52
CA MET A 282 26.19 -23.75 1.70
C MET A 282 26.61 -24.47 3.00
N SER A 283 26.50 -25.81 3.07
CA SER A 283 27.01 -26.59 4.21
C SER A 283 28.53 -26.64 4.28
N ALA A 284 29.22 -26.67 3.14
CA ALA A 284 30.67 -26.53 3.05
C ALA A 284 31.14 -25.11 3.37
N PHE A 285 30.36 -24.08 3.05
CA PHE A 285 30.63 -22.68 3.31
C PHE A 285 30.44 -22.29 4.80
N LEU A 286 29.50 -22.91 5.48
CA LEU A 286 29.24 -22.70 6.91
C LEU A 286 30.30 -23.34 7.83
N GLY A 287 31.10 -24.30 7.33
CA GLY A 287 32.19 -24.94 8.06
C GLY A 287 33.53 -24.20 8.04
N THR A 288 33.73 -23.26 7.12
CA THR A 288 34.94 -22.41 7.06
C THR A 288 34.60 -21.01 7.53
N LYS A 289 35.41 -20.40 8.40
CA LYS A 289 35.23 -18.99 8.81
C LYS A 289 35.00 -18.12 7.60
N ALA A 290 33.72 -17.78 7.37
CA ALA A 290 33.28 -16.99 6.22
C ALA A 290 34.08 -15.67 6.22
N LYS A 291 34.88 -15.44 5.17
CA LYS A 291 35.52 -14.15 4.94
C LYS A 291 34.38 -13.14 4.76
N ARG A 292 34.34 -12.17 5.67
CA ARG A 292 33.39 -11.08 5.59
C ARG A 292 33.58 -10.34 4.25
N TYR A 293 32.47 -9.97 3.63
CA TYR A 293 32.53 -9.11 2.45
C TYR A 293 33.26 -7.81 2.82
N PRO A 294 34.22 -7.33 2.01
CA PRO A 294 35.09 -6.19 2.34
C PRO A 294 34.35 -4.90 2.73
N TYR A 295 33.12 -4.75 2.29
CA TYR A 295 32.23 -3.63 2.66
C TYR A 295 31.94 -3.61 4.18
N PHE A 296 31.61 -4.75 4.78
CA PHE A 296 31.31 -4.84 6.21
C PHE A 296 32.55 -4.61 7.10
N GLU A 297 33.72 -5.01 6.58
CA GLU A 297 34.99 -4.76 7.26
C GLU A 297 35.38 -3.28 7.20
N ARG A 298 35.27 -2.66 6.01
CA ARG A 298 35.58 -1.25 5.76
C ARG A 298 34.69 -0.29 6.57
N ASN A 299 33.42 -0.62 6.74
CA ASN A 299 32.45 0.20 7.45
C ASN A 299 32.29 -0.21 8.92
N LYS A 300 33.13 -1.15 9.45
CA LYS A 300 33.09 -1.63 10.83
C LYS A 300 31.73 -2.15 11.30
N ILE A 301 30.91 -2.68 10.37
CA ILE A 301 29.58 -3.21 10.66
C ILE A 301 29.74 -4.57 11.33
N GLN A 302 29.25 -4.72 12.57
CA GLN A 302 29.34 -5.97 13.34
C GLN A 302 28.06 -6.79 13.19
N ARG A 303 28.20 -8.12 13.04
CA ARG A 303 27.05 -9.03 13.06
C ARG A 303 26.54 -9.14 14.50
N VAL A 304 25.26 -8.78 14.70
CA VAL A 304 24.58 -9.02 15.98
C VAL A 304 24.22 -10.51 16.06
N THR A 305 24.86 -11.24 16.96
CA THR A 305 24.68 -12.68 17.14
C THR A 305 23.72 -13.04 18.28
N LYS A 306 23.32 -12.07 19.10
CA LYS A 306 22.32 -12.24 20.16
C LYS A 306 21.54 -10.94 20.32
N PHE A 307 20.23 -11.05 20.35
CA PHE A 307 19.33 -10.03 20.89
C PHE A 307 19.20 -10.35 22.39
N ALA A 308 19.52 -9.38 23.22
CA ALA A 308 19.28 -9.48 24.67
C ALA A 308 17.79 -9.21 24.94
#